data_80a463500a355aed6a660bd1d7d7bd45
#
_entry.id   80a463500a355aed6a660bd1d7d7bd45
#
_cell.length_a   1.000
_cell.length_b   1.000
_cell.length_c   1.000
_cell.angle_alpha   90.00
_cell.angle_beta   90.00
_cell.angle_gamma   90.00
#
_symmetry.space_group_name_H-M   'P 1'
#
loop_
_entity.id
_entity.type
_entity.pdbx_description
1 polymer ?
#
loop_
_entity_poly.entity_id
_entity_poly.type
_entity_poly.pdbx_seq_one_letter_code
_entity_poly.pdbx_strand_id
1 'polypeptide(L)'
;MKNLLISLLLCILAMGAQAQRQPRLEHRDNSTARIVVNDRPMLMIGGELGNSSASTPEDVKRTFSHLHKMGLNTVLVPVSWELIEPQEGEFDMGTLDVILSEARHNELKVVLLWFGAWKNSMSCYAPEWFKRDVKRFPRAHTSEGVPVEEASSLSKNVLEADKRAFCHVMAYLRDHDALEQTVIMVQVENEIGMIEVPRDYSADATRMYQSAVPKQLTDYLKRYQKSLHPYLKEKLQPQAKAGANWAQLFGDDIYTEEIFQTWTYATYVEQIAKAGREIYNLPMYVNVALNSRDRKPGQYPSGGPLAHLIDLWHCGAPSIDVLGVDIYDKGIKSWLAKYHQPNNPLFVPEIRLEDKDAMYALYAFGHHGAMGFCPFSIENYPLTTTSNANDWKQMDLSQDDQLNAFSAVGTSRSPLVAAYQLLRQAEPLILERQGTKDMDAVLLDNEQREAEIVTADGFRFTIRHSYSLGWEPGAKGAEWPE
;
A
#
# COMPACT_ATOMS: atom_id res chain seq x y z
N MET A 1 44.09 37.07 -16.03
CA MET A 1 43.25 36.21 -16.88
C MET A 1 43.22 34.74 -16.43
N LYS A 2 44.36 34.07 -16.15
CA LYS A 2 44.35 32.66 -15.67
C LYS A 2 43.61 32.46 -14.37
N ASN A 3 43.73 33.34 -13.39
CA ASN A 3 43.02 33.22 -12.11
C ASN A 3 41.49 33.46 -12.21
N LEU A 4 41.07 34.27 -13.19
CA LEU A 4 39.63 34.52 -13.45
C LEU A 4 38.97 33.30 -14.13
N LEU A 5 39.71 32.62 -15.04
CA LEU A 5 39.23 31.38 -15.66
C LEU A 5 39.13 30.22 -14.67
N ILE A 6 40.08 30.09 -13.73
CA ILE A 6 40.03 29.04 -12.69
C ILE A 6 38.89 29.30 -11.70
N SER A 7 38.64 30.56 -11.33
CA SER A 7 37.50 30.91 -10.49
C SER A 7 36.15 30.69 -11.19
N LEU A 8 36.06 30.94 -12.50
CA LEU A 8 34.84 30.68 -13.29
C LEU A 8 34.62 29.17 -13.47
N LEU A 9 35.69 28.37 -13.67
CA LEU A 9 35.61 26.92 -13.76
C LEU A 9 35.21 26.29 -12.40
N LEU A 10 35.70 26.81 -11.29
CA LEU A 10 35.31 26.40 -9.94
C LEU A 10 33.85 26.79 -9.60
N CYS A 11 33.38 27.95 -10.06
CA CYS A 11 31.97 28.34 -9.91
C CYS A 11 31.02 27.47 -10.78
N ILE A 12 31.42 27.09 -11.98
CA ILE A 12 30.66 26.19 -12.86
C ILE A 12 30.65 24.79 -12.29
N LEU A 13 31.73 24.29 -11.70
CA LEU A 13 31.78 23.01 -10.99
C LEU A 13 31.00 23.03 -9.66
N ALA A 14 30.93 24.18 -8.98
CA ALA A 14 30.13 24.33 -7.78
C ALA A 14 28.60 24.46 -8.06
N MET A 15 28.22 24.90 -9.27
CA MET A 15 26.80 24.90 -9.70
C MET A 15 26.31 23.53 -10.19
N GLY A 16 27.21 22.54 -10.37
CA GLY A 16 26.89 21.22 -10.93
C GLY A 16 26.72 20.08 -9.94
N ALA A 17 26.87 20.31 -8.64
CA ALA A 17 26.81 19.24 -7.65
C ALA A 17 25.85 19.54 -6.51
N GLN A 18 24.64 19.97 -6.82
CA GLN A 18 23.53 19.71 -5.93
C GLN A 18 23.19 18.23 -6.18
N ALA A 19 23.69 17.33 -5.31
CA ALA A 19 23.34 15.93 -5.38
C ALA A 19 21.82 15.85 -5.42
N GLN A 20 21.27 15.38 -6.52
CA GLN A 20 19.84 15.24 -6.70
C GLN A 20 19.32 14.37 -5.55
N ARG A 21 18.44 14.91 -4.75
CA ARG A 21 17.89 14.19 -3.59
C ARG A 21 17.01 13.07 -4.12
N GLN A 22 17.23 11.88 -3.60
CA GLN A 22 16.42 10.71 -3.94
C GLN A 22 14.94 10.92 -3.59
N PRO A 23 14.01 10.17 -4.20
CA PRO A 23 12.62 10.11 -3.74
C PRO A 23 12.56 9.89 -2.23
N ARG A 24 11.69 10.62 -1.54
CA ARG A 24 11.61 10.57 -0.07
C ARG A 24 10.21 10.89 0.42
N LEU A 25 9.91 10.45 1.63
CA LEU A 25 8.73 10.91 2.34
C LEU A 25 9.02 12.25 3.05
N GLU A 26 8.06 13.15 2.97
CA GLU A 26 8.04 14.39 3.73
C GLU A 26 6.80 14.38 4.63
N HIS A 27 7.02 14.28 5.93
CA HIS A 27 5.94 14.31 6.91
C HIS A 27 5.42 15.74 7.09
N ARG A 28 4.10 15.90 7.01
CA ARG A 28 3.40 17.16 7.26
C ARG A 28 3.07 17.31 8.75
N ASP A 29 2.73 16.20 9.35
CA ASP A 29 2.48 16.03 10.78
C ASP A 29 2.79 14.58 11.19
N ASN A 30 2.27 14.17 12.33
CA ASN A 30 2.52 12.86 12.90
C ASN A 30 1.87 11.68 12.14
N SER A 31 0.85 11.95 11.33
CA SER A 31 0.03 10.94 10.65
C SER A 31 -0.12 11.17 9.14
N THR A 32 0.39 12.27 8.63
CA THR A 32 0.27 12.67 7.23
C THR A 32 1.64 12.86 6.60
N ALA A 33 1.86 12.25 5.45
CA ALA A 33 3.07 12.40 4.66
C ALA A 33 2.74 12.52 3.17
N ARG A 34 3.71 12.97 2.40
CA ARG A 34 3.67 13.02 0.95
C ARG A 34 4.96 12.51 0.35
N ILE A 35 4.88 11.96 -0.83
CA ILE A 35 6.07 11.59 -1.59
C ILE A 35 6.68 12.83 -2.27
N VAL A 36 7.99 12.97 -2.22
CA VAL A 36 8.73 14.04 -2.89
C VAL A 36 9.63 13.43 -3.94
N VAL A 37 9.45 13.82 -5.18
CA VAL A 37 10.17 13.33 -6.37
C VAL A 37 10.74 14.52 -7.12
N ASN A 38 12.02 14.49 -7.48
CA ASN A 38 12.69 15.62 -8.09
C ASN A 38 12.49 16.94 -7.32
N ASP A 39 12.56 16.83 -5.98
CA ASP A 39 12.33 17.92 -5.02
C ASP A 39 10.92 18.58 -5.08
N ARG A 40 9.95 17.91 -5.68
CA ARG A 40 8.56 18.34 -5.75
C ARG A 40 7.65 17.32 -5.07
N PRO A 41 6.77 17.75 -4.17
CA PRO A 41 5.78 16.85 -3.60
C PRO A 41 4.74 16.47 -4.65
N MET A 42 4.23 15.24 -4.54
CA MET A 42 3.14 14.74 -5.39
C MET A 42 2.21 13.81 -4.60
N LEU A 43 0.99 13.66 -5.08
CA LEU A 43 0.07 12.61 -4.66
C LEU A 43 0.25 11.40 -5.57
N MET A 44 0.18 10.21 -5.03
CA MET A 44 0.15 8.98 -5.83
C MET A 44 -1.31 8.70 -6.25
N ILE A 45 -1.74 9.31 -7.36
CA ILE A 45 -3.03 9.03 -7.98
C ILE A 45 -2.79 7.84 -8.90
N GLY A 46 -2.99 6.65 -8.35
CA GLY A 46 -2.41 5.44 -8.92
C GLY A 46 -3.39 4.31 -9.19
N GLY A 47 -2.81 3.20 -9.59
CA GLY A 47 -3.47 1.91 -9.71
C GLY A 47 -2.44 0.80 -9.66
N GLU A 48 -2.81 -0.33 -9.12
CA GLU A 48 -1.99 -1.53 -9.08
C GLU A 48 -2.32 -2.42 -10.27
N LEU A 49 -1.30 -2.93 -10.93
CA LEU A 49 -1.46 -3.92 -12.00
C LEU A 49 -1.81 -5.30 -11.43
N GLY A 50 -2.54 -6.09 -12.22
CA GLY A 50 -2.72 -7.51 -11.92
C GLY A 50 -1.38 -8.24 -11.78
N ASN A 51 -1.34 -9.27 -10.94
CA ASN A 51 -0.12 -9.95 -10.47
C ASN A 51 0.87 -10.35 -11.59
N SER A 52 0.38 -10.64 -12.79
CA SER A 52 1.19 -11.04 -13.93
C SER A 52 1.05 -10.09 -15.13
N SER A 53 0.44 -8.93 -14.96
CA SER A 53 0.17 -7.97 -16.05
C SER A 53 1.41 -7.18 -16.51
N ALA A 54 2.56 -7.40 -15.87
CA ALA A 54 3.86 -6.85 -16.26
C ALA A 54 4.94 -7.95 -16.35
N SER A 55 4.56 -9.22 -16.61
CA SER A 55 5.49 -10.34 -16.66
C SER A 55 6.32 -10.41 -17.94
N THR A 56 5.87 -9.75 -19.01
CA THR A 56 6.59 -9.68 -20.28
C THR A 56 6.68 -8.24 -20.79
N PRO A 57 7.69 -7.92 -21.63
CA PRO A 57 7.80 -6.62 -22.28
C PRO A 57 6.54 -6.21 -23.07
N GLU A 58 5.87 -7.16 -23.71
CA GLU A 58 4.65 -6.96 -24.50
C GLU A 58 3.48 -6.56 -23.61
N ASP A 59 3.35 -7.19 -22.44
CA ASP A 59 2.32 -6.86 -21.45
C ASP A 59 2.50 -5.43 -20.92
N VAL A 60 3.72 -5.05 -20.56
CA VAL A 60 4.06 -3.71 -20.08
C VAL A 60 3.67 -2.65 -21.11
N LYS A 61 4.09 -2.81 -22.38
CA LYS A 61 3.79 -1.86 -23.45
C LYS A 61 2.30 -1.70 -23.71
N ARG A 62 1.55 -2.81 -23.69
CA ARG A 62 0.10 -2.80 -23.87
C ARG A 62 -0.60 -2.04 -22.74
N THR A 63 -0.18 -2.25 -21.52
CA THR A 63 -0.85 -1.75 -20.32
C THR A 63 -0.59 -0.26 -20.08
N PHE A 64 0.65 0.19 -20.16
CA PHE A 64 1.03 1.54 -19.70
C PHE A 64 0.40 2.67 -20.52
N SER A 65 0.25 2.49 -21.83
CA SER A 65 -0.40 3.50 -22.68
C SER A 65 -1.87 3.77 -22.33
N HIS A 66 -2.54 2.79 -21.71
CA HIS A 66 -3.92 2.91 -21.23
C HIS A 66 -3.99 3.72 -19.94
N LEU A 67 -3.07 3.47 -19.01
CA LEU A 67 -3.07 4.06 -17.67
C LEU A 67 -2.94 5.58 -17.68
N HIS A 68 -2.05 6.12 -18.51
CA HIS A 68 -1.88 7.58 -18.63
C HIS A 68 -3.19 8.27 -19.02
N LYS A 69 -3.97 7.68 -19.93
CA LYS A 69 -5.27 8.22 -20.40
C LYS A 69 -6.33 8.22 -19.30
N MET A 70 -6.20 7.40 -18.28
CA MET A 70 -7.09 7.38 -17.13
C MET A 70 -6.85 8.54 -16.16
N GLY A 71 -5.74 9.27 -16.31
CA GLY A 71 -5.34 10.34 -15.39
C GLY A 71 -4.43 9.91 -14.25
N LEU A 72 -3.90 8.67 -14.31
CA LEU A 72 -2.89 8.21 -13.34
C LEU A 72 -1.59 9.00 -13.52
N ASN A 73 -0.88 9.20 -12.42
CA ASN A 73 0.53 9.63 -12.41
C ASN A 73 1.45 8.57 -11.83
N THR A 74 0.89 7.52 -11.25
CA THR A 74 1.63 6.46 -10.57
C THR A 74 1.04 5.11 -10.94
N VAL A 75 1.87 4.11 -11.14
CA VAL A 75 1.49 2.72 -11.33
C VAL A 75 2.28 1.82 -10.38
N LEU A 76 1.57 0.90 -9.72
CA LEU A 76 2.17 -0.12 -8.88
C LEU A 76 2.41 -1.36 -9.76
N VAL A 77 3.67 -1.80 -9.86
CA VAL A 77 4.09 -2.80 -10.85
C VAL A 77 4.72 -4.00 -10.16
N PRO A 78 4.12 -5.20 -10.30
CA PRO A 78 4.72 -6.44 -9.80
C PRO A 78 6.05 -6.75 -10.48
N VAL A 79 7.05 -7.10 -9.66
CA VAL A 79 8.34 -7.65 -10.10
C VAL A 79 8.58 -8.92 -9.30
N SER A 80 8.43 -10.06 -9.96
CA SER A 80 8.56 -11.37 -9.31
C SER A 80 9.98 -11.88 -9.32
N TRP A 81 10.40 -12.48 -8.22
CA TRP A 81 11.74 -13.03 -8.06
C TRP A 81 12.06 -14.09 -9.13
N GLU A 82 11.09 -14.93 -9.48
CA GLU A 82 11.32 -15.99 -10.50
C GLU A 82 11.67 -15.44 -11.88
N LEU A 83 11.24 -14.21 -12.23
CA LEU A 83 11.61 -13.56 -13.49
C LEU A 83 12.95 -12.81 -13.38
N ILE A 84 13.28 -12.31 -12.21
CA ILE A 84 14.52 -11.59 -11.95
C ILE A 84 15.71 -12.55 -11.81
N GLU A 85 15.53 -13.72 -11.17
CA GLU A 85 16.58 -14.72 -10.95
C GLU A 85 16.08 -16.11 -11.38
N PRO A 86 15.84 -16.35 -12.69
CA PRO A 86 15.27 -17.61 -13.19
C PRO A 86 16.18 -18.83 -12.91
N GLN A 87 17.48 -18.63 -12.84
CA GLN A 87 18.48 -19.58 -12.36
C GLN A 87 19.27 -18.95 -11.23
N GLU A 88 19.66 -19.76 -10.24
CA GLU A 88 20.37 -19.24 -9.07
C GLU A 88 21.65 -18.50 -9.44
N GLY A 89 21.73 -17.22 -9.11
CA GLY A 89 22.84 -16.34 -9.42
C GLY A 89 22.85 -15.74 -10.82
N GLU A 90 21.86 -16.05 -11.66
CA GLU A 90 21.71 -15.45 -12.99
C GLU A 90 20.53 -14.48 -12.98
N PHE A 91 20.82 -13.19 -13.18
CA PHE A 91 19.83 -12.11 -13.06
C PHE A 91 19.42 -11.58 -14.42
N ASP A 92 18.12 -11.48 -14.68
CA ASP A 92 17.52 -10.86 -15.87
C ASP A 92 16.73 -9.60 -15.49
N MET A 93 17.21 -8.45 -15.93
CA MET A 93 16.57 -7.14 -15.72
C MET A 93 15.80 -6.64 -16.96
N GLY A 94 15.67 -7.44 -17.99
CA GLY A 94 15.10 -7.02 -19.26
C GLY A 94 13.66 -6.51 -19.16
N THR A 95 12.82 -7.16 -18.37
CA THR A 95 11.46 -6.68 -18.12
C THR A 95 11.46 -5.38 -17.29
N LEU A 96 12.35 -5.24 -16.33
CA LEU A 96 12.48 -4.00 -15.54
C LEU A 96 12.94 -2.82 -16.42
N ASP A 97 13.82 -3.03 -17.39
CA ASP A 97 14.20 -2.01 -18.39
C ASP A 97 12.98 -1.50 -19.16
N VAL A 98 12.10 -2.41 -19.59
CA VAL A 98 10.89 -2.03 -20.32
C VAL A 98 9.90 -1.30 -19.40
N ILE A 99 9.75 -1.72 -18.14
CA ILE A 99 8.93 -1.02 -17.16
C ILE A 99 9.41 0.43 -17.00
N LEU A 100 10.70 0.65 -16.80
CA LEU A 100 11.27 2.00 -16.66
C LEU A 100 11.08 2.84 -17.92
N SER A 101 11.32 2.26 -19.09
CA SER A 101 11.19 2.92 -20.39
C SER A 101 9.74 3.34 -20.67
N GLU A 102 8.80 2.42 -20.51
CA GLU A 102 7.38 2.69 -20.75
C GLU A 102 6.77 3.64 -19.72
N ALA A 103 7.20 3.57 -18.46
CA ALA A 103 6.79 4.54 -17.44
C ALA A 103 7.22 5.96 -17.82
N ARG A 104 8.48 6.14 -18.24
CA ARG A 104 9.00 7.43 -18.71
C ARG A 104 8.26 7.93 -19.96
N HIS A 105 8.04 7.05 -20.93
CA HIS A 105 7.32 7.37 -22.15
C HIS A 105 5.88 7.84 -21.88
N ASN A 106 5.22 7.26 -20.90
CA ASN A 106 3.83 7.56 -20.53
C ASN A 106 3.71 8.53 -19.33
N GLU A 107 4.80 9.20 -18.92
CA GLU A 107 4.84 10.17 -17.83
C GLU A 107 4.30 9.62 -16.48
N LEU A 108 4.52 8.33 -16.23
CA LEU A 108 4.13 7.63 -15.02
C LEU A 108 5.33 7.48 -14.07
N LYS A 109 5.08 7.58 -12.77
CA LYS A 109 5.97 7.10 -11.73
C LYS A 109 5.60 5.66 -11.37
N VAL A 110 6.58 4.91 -10.89
CA VAL A 110 6.45 3.50 -10.54
C VAL A 110 6.63 3.31 -9.03
N VAL A 111 5.72 2.58 -8.43
CA VAL A 111 5.95 1.89 -7.17
C VAL A 111 6.21 0.44 -7.51
N LEU A 112 7.38 -0.06 -7.16
CA LEU A 112 7.80 -1.41 -7.52
C LEU A 112 7.35 -2.38 -6.42
N LEU A 113 6.66 -3.47 -6.80
CA LEU A 113 6.19 -4.49 -5.87
C LEU A 113 7.13 -5.69 -5.94
N TRP A 114 7.96 -5.88 -4.91
CA TRP A 114 8.83 -7.04 -4.83
C TRP A 114 8.04 -8.28 -4.37
N PHE A 115 7.74 -9.18 -5.31
CA PHE A 115 7.20 -10.50 -5.03
C PHE A 115 8.37 -11.46 -4.82
N GLY A 116 8.91 -11.46 -3.61
CA GLY A 116 10.05 -12.26 -3.19
C GLY A 116 9.66 -13.65 -2.70
N ALA A 117 9.96 -13.95 -1.46
CA ALA A 117 9.62 -15.23 -0.86
C ALA A 117 8.13 -15.34 -0.49
N TRP A 118 7.38 -14.21 -0.40
CA TRP A 118 5.94 -14.21 -0.11
C TRP A 118 5.13 -13.41 -1.13
N LYS A 119 4.02 -14.01 -1.54
CA LYS A 119 2.90 -13.39 -2.24
C LYS A 119 1.61 -14.06 -1.77
N ASN A 120 0.70 -13.28 -1.11
CA ASN A 120 -0.59 -13.78 -0.61
C ASN A 120 -0.44 -15.04 0.26
N SER A 121 0.45 -15.01 1.26
CA SER A 121 0.71 -16.16 2.13
C SER A 121 1.20 -17.41 1.40
N MET A 122 1.92 -17.25 0.29
CA MET A 122 2.50 -18.35 -0.49
C MET A 122 3.85 -17.94 -1.08
N SER A 123 4.70 -18.92 -1.41
CA SER A 123 5.98 -18.69 -2.10
C SER A 123 5.89 -18.90 -3.62
N CYS A 124 4.74 -18.61 -4.22
CA CYS A 124 4.44 -18.98 -5.61
C CYS A 124 5.28 -18.22 -6.66
N TYR A 125 5.67 -16.98 -6.38
CA TYR A 125 6.51 -16.17 -7.27
C TYR A 125 8.01 -16.26 -7.01
N ALA A 126 8.43 -17.09 -6.04
CA ALA A 126 9.83 -17.45 -5.87
C ALA A 126 10.30 -18.38 -7.01
N PRO A 127 11.60 -18.39 -7.36
CA PRO A 127 12.14 -19.21 -8.46
C PRO A 127 11.95 -20.71 -8.27
N GLU A 128 11.93 -21.46 -9.37
CA GLU A 128 11.79 -22.90 -9.36
C GLU A 128 12.91 -23.60 -8.55
N TRP A 129 14.16 -23.14 -8.70
CA TRP A 129 15.30 -23.68 -7.95
C TRP A 129 15.14 -23.52 -6.44
N PHE A 130 14.52 -22.41 -5.98
CA PHE A 130 14.18 -22.17 -4.57
C PHE A 130 13.03 -23.09 -4.10
N LYS A 131 11.96 -23.15 -4.88
CA LYS A 131 10.76 -23.94 -4.53
C LYS A 131 11.03 -25.43 -4.44
N ARG A 132 11.95 -25.96 -5.25
CA ARG A 132 12.28 -27.39 -5.30
C ARG A 132 13.24 -27.87 -4.20
N ASP A 133 14.13 -27.01 -3.72
CA ASP A 133 15.10 -27.38 -2.70
C ASP A 133 14.58 -27.08 -1.28
N VAL A 134 13.51 -27.78 -0.88
CA VAL A 134 12.89 -27.62 0.45
C VAL A 134 13.82 -28.01 1.60
N LYS A 135 14.92 -28.68 1.34
CA LYS A 135 15.92 -29.01 2.34
C LYS A 135 16.79 -27.81 2.68
N ARG A 136 17.15 -27.04 1.67
CA ARG A 136 17.92 -25.80 1.79
C ARG A 136 17.03 -24.62 2.13
N PHE A 137 15.80 -24.58 1.59
CA PHE A 137 14.79 -23.55 1.78
C PHE A 137 13.54 -24.15 2.43
N PRO A 138 13.59 -24.40 3.75
CA PRO A 138 12.53 -25.10 4.45
C PRO A 138 11.22 -24.30 4.43
N ARG A 139 10.12 -25.04 4.39
CA ARG A 139 8.77 -24.50 4.54
C ARG A 139 8.43 -24.28 6.01
N ALA A 140 7.48 -23.40 6.26
CA ALA A 140 6.79 -23.35 7.54
C ALA A 140 5.92 -24.60 7.71
N HIS A 141 5.52 -24.92 8.94
CA HIS A 141 4.78 -26.14 9.26
C HIS A 141 3.50 -25.84 10.05
N THR A 142 2.49 -26.66 9.82
CA THR A 142 1.30 -26.73 10.70
C THR A 142 1.66 -27.34 12.06
N SER A 143 0.71 -27.29 12.99
CA SER A 143 0.84 -27.93 14.32
C SER A 143 1.01 -29.45 14.25
N GLU A 144 0.50 -30.08 13.18
CA GLU A 144 0.63 -31.50 12.89
C GLU A 144 1.98 -31.87 12.22
N GLY A 145 2.83 -30.86 11.95
CA GLY A 145 4.12 -31.02 11.29
C GLY A 145 4.05 -31.15 9.77
N VAL A 146 2.92 -30.77 9.17
CA VAL A 146 2.75 -30.74 7.70
C VAL A 146 3.36 -29.45 7.16
N PRO A 147 4.26 -29.52 6.14
CA PRO A 147 4.78 -28.31 5.52
C PRO A 147 3.67 -27.58 4.74
N VAL A 148 3.64 -26.25 4.86
CA VAL A 148 2.73 -25.36 4.10
C VAL A 148 3.43 -24.83 2.84
N GLU A 149 2.69 -24.09 2.00
CA GLU A 149 3.26 -23.51 0.79
C GLU A 149 4.29 -22.41 1.06
N GLU A 150 4.23 -21.79 2.22
CA GLU A 150 5.12 -20.70 2.60
C GLU A 150 6.50 -21.16 3.00
N ALA A 151 7.53 -20.40 2.63
CA ALA A 151 8.87 -20.56 3.18
C ALA A 151 8.91 -20.15 4.67
N SER A 152 9.80 -20.75 5.47
CA SER A 152 9.96 -20.34 6.86
C SER A 152 10.76 -19.02 6.96
N SER A 153 10.16 -18.00 7.57
CA SER A 153 10.81 -16.69 7.84
C SER A 153 12.01 -16.78 8.79
N LEU A 154 12.18 -17.90 9.45
CA LEU A 154 13.32 -18.18 10.35
C LEU A 154 14.51 -18.82 9.64
N SER A 155 14.35 -19.22 8.39
CA SER A 155 15.44 -19.81 7.61
C SER A 155 16.42 -18.76 7.14
N LYS A 156 17.65 -18.85 7.61
CA LYS A 156 18.75 -18.00 7.11
C LYS A 156 18.96 -18.17 5.61
N ASN A 157 18.81 -19.34 5.05
CA ASN A 157 19.00 -19.58 3.62
C ASN A 157 17.91 -18.90 2.80
N VAL A 158 16.64 -18.93 3.25
CA VAL A 158 15.52 -18.21 2.62
C VAL A 158 15.84 -16.71 2.61
N LEU A 159 16.15 -16.14 3.77
CA LEU A 159 16.48 -14.74 3.93
C LEU A 159 17.64 -14.29 3.04
N GLU A 160 18.76 -15.02 3.04
CA GLU A 160 19.94 -14.60 2.27
C GLU A 160 19.73 -14.71 0.76
N ALA A 161 18.93 -15.66 0.29
CA ALA A 161 18.62 -15.81 -1.12
C ALA A 161 17.72 -14.67 -1.61
N ASP A 162 16.62 -14.41 -0.91
CA ASP A 162 15.68 -13.34 -1.22
C ASP A 162 16.34 -11.95 -1.12
N LYS A 163 17.01 -11.67 0.00
CA LYS A 163 17.78 -10.43 0.20
C LYS A 163 18.80 -10.18 -0.91
N ARG A 164 19.50 -11.23 -1.35
CA ARG A 164 20.46 -11.12 -2.46
C ARG A 164 19.75 -10.65 -3.74
N ALA A 165 18.64 -11.28 -4.11
CA ALA A 165 17.90 -10.94 -5.31
C ALA A 165 17.33 -9.52 -5.22
N PHE A 166 16.72 -9.15 -4.10
CA PHE A 166 16.24 -7.79 -3.84
C PHE A 166 17.37 -6.76 -3.96
N CYS A 167 18.53 -7.04 -3.39
CA CYS A 167 19.70 -6.16 -3.50
C CYS A 167 20.19 -5.97 -4.94
N HIS A 168 20.07 -6.97 -5.81
CA HIS A 168 20.37 -6.82 -7.24
C HIS A 168 19.39 -5.86 -7.93
N VAL A 169 18.09 -5.96 -7.64
CA VAL A 169 17.08 -5.01 -8.13
C VAL A 169 17.41 -3.59 -7.65
N MET A 170 17.70 -3.42 -6.36
CA MET A 170 18.03 -2.08 -5.81
C MET A 170 19.31 -1.49 -6.41
N ALA A 171 20.31 -2.30 -6.66
CA ALA A 171 21.55 -1.86 -7.34
C ALA A 171 21.26 -1.44 -8.80
N TYR A 172 20.45 -2.23 -9.50
CA TYR A 172 20.02 -1.90 -10.85
C TYR A 172 19.28 -0.55 -10.91
N LEU A 173 18.32 -0.32 -10.00
CA LEU A 173 17.58 0.95 -9.91
C LEU A 173 18.52 2.14 -9.61
N ARG A 174 19.45 1.97 -8.68
CA ARG A 174 20.47 3.01 -8.42
C ARG A 174 21.25 3.39 -9.67
N ASP A 175 21.66 2.40 -10.45
CA ASP A 175 22.55 2.61 -11.59
C ASP A 175 21.81 3.12 -12.84
N HIS A 176 20.51 2.83 -12.98
CA HIS A 176 19.72 3.11 -14.19
C HIS A 176 18.55 4.08 -14.00
N ASP A 177 18.15 4.38 -12.76
CA ASP A 177 16.97 5.22 -12.48
C ASP A 177 17.21 6.38 -11.50
N ALA A 178 18.37 6.47 -10.85
CA ALA A 178 18.60 7.47 -9.80
C ALA A 178 18.45 8.92 -10.28
N LEU A 179 18.75 9.22 -11.54
CA LEU A 179 18.59 10.56 -12.13
C LEU A 179 17.15 10.84 -12.55
N GLU A 180 16.46 9.85 -13.10
CA GLU A 180 15.10 9.99 -13.62
C GLU A 180 14.04 9.90 -12.52
N GLN A 181 14.35 9.19 -11.43
CA GLN A 181 13.43 8.95 -10.33
C GLN A 181 12.07 8.44 -10.84
N THR A 182 12.13 7.45 -11.72
CA THR A 182 10.94 6.79 -12.25
C THR A 182 10.32 5.92 -11.17
N VAL A 183 11.14 5.10 -10.49
CA VAL A 183 10.74 4.35 -9.29
C VAL A 183 10.84 5.26 -8.07
N ILE A 184 9.72 5.45 -7.39
CA ILE A 184 9.59 6.40 -6.28
C ILE A 184 9.43 5.74 -4.92
N MET A 185 9.05 4.46 -4.88
CA MET A 185 8.82 3.68 -3.67
C MET A 185 8.89 2.19 -3.99
N VAL A 186 9.18 1.36 -3.01
CA VAL A 186 9.26 -0.10 -3.17
C VAL A 186 8.44 -0.80 -2.09
N GLN A 187 7.61 -1.75 -2.49
CA GLN A 187 6.99 -2.71 -1.58
C GLN A 187 7.96 -3.87 -1.33
N VAL A 188 8.11 -4.26 -0.08
CA VAL A 188 8.94 -5.41 0.31
C VAL A 188 8.03 -6.57 0.66
N GLU A 189 8.06 -7.64 -0.11
CA GLU A 189 7.10 -8.74 -0.09
C GLU A 189 5.68 -8.29 -0.44
N ASN A 190 4.74 -9.23 -0.53
CA ASN A 190 3.34 -8.89 -0.75
C ASN A 190 2.44 -9.72 0.17
N GLU A 191 1.61 -9.02 0.94
CA GLU A 191 0.62 -9.60 1.85
C GLU A 191 1.21 -10.76 2.67
N ILE A 192 2.42 -10.53 3.22
CA ILE A 192 3.09 -11.50 4.07
C ILE A 192 2.21 -11.85 5.27
N GLY A 193 1.97 -13.13 5.48
CA GLY A 193 1.09 -13.61 6.54
C GLY A 193 1.03 -15.13 6.53
N MET A 194 0.68 -15.73 7.67
CA MET A 194 0.49 -17.17 7.85
C MET A 194 -0.99 -17.50 7.73
N ILE A 195 -1.35 -18.45 6.87
CA ILE A 195 -2.71 -18.96 6.77
C ILE A 195 -2.78 -20.45 7.12
N GLU A 196 -3.97 -20.91 7.53
CA GLU A 196 -4.29 -22.21 8.12
C GLU A 196 -3.83 -22.37 9.58
N VAL A 197 -2.72 -21.74 9.97
CA VAL A 197 -2.21 -21.73 11.36
C VAL A 197 -1.73 -20.34 11.75
N PRO A 198 -1.74 -19.98 13.05
CA PRO A 198 -1.36 -18.64 13.51
C PRO A 198 0.15 -18.36 13.48
N ARG A 199 0.99 -19.42 13.42
CA ARG A 199 2.44 -19.32 13.35
C ARG A 199 3.08 -20.54 12.67
N ASP A 200 4.34 -20.43 12.33
CA ASP A 200 5.19 -21.58 11.99
C ASP A 200 5.39 -22.48 13.22
N TYR A 201 5.10 -23.79 13.10
CA TYR A 201 5.31 -24.81 14.13
C TYR A 201 6.53 -25.69 13.85
N SER A 202 7.39 -25.33 12.91
CA SER A 202 8.67 -26.02 12.73
C SER A 202 9.46 -26.11 14.05
N ALA A 203 10.39 -27.02 14.13
CA ALA A 203 11.19 -27.18 15.34
C ALA A 203 11.95 -25.92 15.74
N ASP A 204 12.44 -25.17 14.76
CA ASP A 204 13.16 -23.90 14.97
C ASP A 204 12.23 -22.82 15.48
N ALA A 205 11.05 -22.67 14.87
CA ALA A 205 10.03 -21.72 15.29
C ALA A 205 9.52 -22.03 16.71
N THR A 206 9.29 -23.29 17.00
CA THR A 206 8.85 -23.72 18.34
C THR A 206 9.90 -23.43 19.40
N ARG A 207 11.19 -23.68 19.12
CA ARG A 207 12.27 -23.30 20.06
C ARG A 207 12.32 -21.80 20.30
N MET A 208 12.16 -21.00 19.23
CA MET A 208 12.17 -19.55 19.34
C MET A 208 10.95 -19.01 20.10
N TYR A 209 9.78 -19.59 19.88
CA TYR A 209 8.56 -19.27 20.62
C TYR A 209 8.69 -19.55 22.14
N GLN A 210 9.40 -20.61 22.49
CA GLN A 210 9.67 -21.00 23.89
C GLN A 210 10.81 -20.20 24.53
N SER A 211 11.62 -19.52 23.74
CA SER A 211 12.73 -18.70 24.24
C SER A 211 12.27 -17.32 24.72
N ALA A 212 13.15 -16.62 25.42
CA ALA A 212 12.87 -15.26 25.90
C ALA A 212 12.52 -14.31 24.75
N VAL A 213 11.51 -13.46 24.96
CA VAL A 213 11.17 -12.39 24.02
C VAL A 213 12.38 -11.47 23.82
N PRO A 214 12.74 -11.11 22.58
CA PRO A 214 13.89 -10.28 22.29
C PRO A 214 13.90 -8.96 23.05
N LYS A 215 15.09 -8.59 23.55
CA LYS A 215 15.27 -7.34 24.33
C LYS A 215 14.81 -6.10 23.56
N GLN A 216 15.03 -6.05 22.27
CA GLN A 216 14.57 -4.97 21.39
C GLN A 216 13.05 -4.74 21.56
N LEU A 217 12.26 -5.80 21.48
CA LEU A 217 10.80 -5.71 21.63
C LEU A 217 10.41 -5.33 23.06
N THR A 218 11.00 -5.96 24.08
CA THR A 218 10.65 -5.63 25.47
C THR A 218 11.02 -4.17 25.86
N ASP A 219 12.11 -3.63 25.31
CA ASP A 219 12.50 -2.24 25.51
C ASP A 219 11.55 -1.29 24.79
N TYR A 220 11.13 -1.62 23.55
CA TYR A 220 10.13 -0.87 22.79
C TYR A 220 8.79 -0.80 23.54
N LEU A 221 8.27 -1.92 24.00
CA LEU A 221 7.02 -2.01 24.74
C LEU A 221 7.04 -1.17 26.02
N LYS A 222 8.16 -1.15 26.74
CA LYS A 222 8.35 -0.29 27.92
C LYS A 222 8.39 1.20 27.55
N ARG A 223 9.15 1.54 26.50
CA ARG A 223 9.34 2.93 26.07
C ARG A 223 8.03 3.56 25.61
N TYR A 224 7.24 2.84 24.84
CA TYR A 224 6.01 3.31 24.22
C TYR A 224 4.73 2.85 24.93
N GLN A 225 4.81 2.35 26.15
CA GLN A 225 3.70 1.78 26.91
C GLN A 225 2.40 2.61 26.86
N LYS A 226 2.51 3.95 26.88
CA LYS A 226 1.36 4.85 26.87
C LYS A 226 0.68 4.94 25.50
N SER A 227 1.45 4.84 24.41
CA SER A 227 1.01 5.01 23.03
C SER A 227 0.77 3.71 22.26
N LEU A 228 1.09 2.56 22.83
CA LEU A 228 0.81 1.25 22.21
C LEU A 228 -0.67 1.13 21.85
N HIS A 229 -0.93 0.38 20.78
CA HIS A 229 -2.28 0.00 20.42
C HIS A 229 -3.01 -0.68 21.59
N PRO A 230 -4.30 -0.40 21.86
CA PRO A 230 -5.04 -0.96 22.99
C PRO A 230 -4.96 -2.49 23.06
N TYR A 231 -5.10 -3.18 21.94
CA TYR A 231 -4.98 -4.63 21.85
C TYR A 231 -3.66 -5.15 22.44
N LEU A 232 -2.53 -4.55 22.06
CA LEU A 232 -1.21 -5.00 22.54
C LEU A 232 -1.03 -4.70 24.03
N LYS A 233 -1.60 -3.57 24.53
CA LYS A 233 -1.61 -3.26 25.98
C LYS A 233 -2.37 -4.30 26.79
N GLU A 234 -3.52 -4.74 26.30
CA GLU A 234 -4.37 -5.73 26.96
C GLU A 234 -3.71 -7.10 27.02
N LYS A 235 -2.90 -7.45 26.01
CA LYS A 235 -2.15 -8.72 25.96
C LYS A 235 -0.99 -8.78 26.95
N LEU A 236 -0.38 -7.64 27.32
CA LEU A 236 0.77 -7.63 28.23
C LEU A 236 0.40 -8.14 29.62
N GLN A 237 1.12 -9.17 30.08
CA GLN A 237 0.93 -9.76 31.39
C GLN A 237 1.65 -8.95 32.46
N PRO A 238 0.94 -8.34 33.45
CA PRO A 238 1.54 -7.45 34.43
C PRO A 238 2.62 -8.12 35.31
N GLN A 239 2.51 -9.46 35.49
CA GLN A 239 3.43 -10.27 36.30
C GLN A 239 4.65 -10.78 35.51
N ALA A 240 4.77 -10.49 34.22
CA ALA A 240 5.87 -10.98 33.41
C ALA A 240 7.22 -10.45 33.91
N LYS A 241 8.17 -11.36 34.08
CA LYS A 241 9.54 -11.05 34.55
C LYS A 241 10.48 -10.79 33.37
N ALA A 242 11.61 -10.19 33.66
CA ALA A 242 12.68 -10.09 32.68
C ALA A 242 13.09 -11.50 32.21
N GLY A 243 13.24 -11.67 30.88
CA GLY A 243 13.53 -12.97 30.28
C GLY A 243 12.30 -13.87 30.07
N ALA A 244 11.08 -13.34 30.25
CA ALA A 244 9.85 -14.07 29.94
C ALA A 244 9.82 -14.50 28.45
N ASN A 245 9.30 -15.67 28.19
CA ASN A 245 8.98 -16.11 26.81
C ASN A 245 7.65 -15.49 26.33
N TRP A 246 7.25 -15.80 25.11
CA TRP A 246 6.07 -15.19 24.47
C TRP A 246 4.79 -15.45 25.25
N ALA A 247 4.51 -16.69 25.65
CA ALA A 247 3.33 -17.03 26.44
C ALA A 247 3.34 -16.37 27.82
N GLN A 248 4.50 -16.25 28.45
CA GLN A 248 4.63 -15.58 29.75
C GLN A 248 4.45 -14.06 29.67
N LEU A 249 4.82 -13.43 28.52
CA LEU A 249 4.72 -12.00 28.35
C LEU A 249 3.33 -11.56 27.83
N PHE A 250 2.70 -12.34 26.95
CA PHE A 250 1.47 -11.93 26.25
C PHE A 250 0.26 -12.82 26.57
N GLY A 251 0.43 -13.92 27.30
CA GLY A 251 -0.60 -14.93 27.55
C GLY A 251 -0.41 -16.17 26.68
N ASP A 252 -0.98 -17.30 27.10
CA ASP A 252 -0.86 -18.59 26.39
C ASP A 252 -2.13 -18.83 25.57
N ASP A 253 -2.18 -18.21 24.40
CA ASP A 253 -3.30 -18.33 23.47
C ASP A 253 -2.87 -18.12 21.99
N ILE A 254 -3.78 -18.41 21.07
CA ILE A 254 -3.60 -18.30 19.62
C ILE A 254 -3.20 -16.88 19.16
N TYR A 255 -3.60 -15.84 19.89
CA TYR A 255 -3.26 -14.45 19.58
C TYR A 255 -1.81 -14.12 19.96
N THR A 256 -1.27 -14.79 20.97
CA THR A 256 0.16 -14.70 21.30
C THR A 256 1.03 -15.41 20.24
N GLU A 257 0.52 -16.48 19.66
CA GLU A 257 1.17 -17.14 18.52
C GLU A 257 1.23 -16.23 17.30
N GLU A 258 0.17 -15.47 17.01
CA GLU A 258 0.18 -14.45 15.97
C GLU A 258 1.17 -13.30 16.27
N ILE A 259 1.24 -12.82 17.52
CA ILE A 259 2.22 -11.81 17.95
C ILE A 259 3.66 -12.30 17.69
N PHE A 260 3.95 -13.56 17.99
CA PHE A 260 5.23 -14.17 17.67
C PHE A 260 5.50 -14.22 16.16
N GLN A 261 4.52 -14.65 15.37
CA GLN A 261 4.66 -14.71 13.91
C GLN A 261 4.86 -13.32 13.31
N THR A 262 4.15 -12.31 13.81
CA THR A 262 4.35 -10.90 13.42
C THR A 262 5.80 -10.46 13.62
N TRP A 263 6.38 -10.78 14.76
CA TRP A 263 7.77 -10.45 15.05
C TRP A 263 8.73 -11.13 14.06
N THR A 264 8.51 -12.39 13.72
CA THR A 264 9.39 -13.11 12.78
C THR A 264 9.31 -12.51 11.38
N TYR A 265 8.13 -12.17 10.91
CA TYR A 265 7.93 -11.52 9.61
C TYR A 265 8.51 -10.09 9.58
N ALA A 266 8.19 -9.27 10.57
CA ALA A 266 8.73 -7.91 10.64
C ALA A 266 10.27 -7.90 10.64
N THR A 267 10.91 -8.77 11.42
CA THR A 267 12.37 -8.84 11.46
C THR A 267 13.00 -9.46 10.21
N TYR A 268 12.27 -10.31 9.50
CA TYR A 268 12.67 -10.81 8.18
C TYR A 268 12.68 -9.67 7.16
N VAL A 269 11.56 -8.96 7.04
CA VAL A 269 11.40 -7.83 6.12
C VAL A 269 12.40 -6.71 6.42
N GLU A 270 12.67 -6.43 7.70
CA GLU A 270 13.69 -5.46 8.10
C GLU A 270 15.06 -5.76 7.46
N GLN A 271 15.47 -7.00 7.45
CA GLN A 271 16.79 -7.36 6.93
C GLN A 271 16.89 -7.17 5.41
N ILE A 272 15.78 -7.38 4.69
CA ILE A 272 15.70 -7.14 3.25
C ILE A 272 15.65 -5.63 2.99
N ALA A 273 14.71 -4.92 3.63
CA ALA A 273 14.52 -3.49 3.45
C ALA A 273 15.79 -2.70 3.78
N LYS A 274 16.41 -2.99 4.92
CA LYS A 274 17.66 -2.34 5.34
C LYS A 274 18.79 -2.54 4.34
N ALA A 275 18.99 -3.78 3.87
CA ALA A 275 20.02 -4.07 2.88
C ALA A 275 19.79 -3.35 1.55
N GLY A 276 18.53 -3.29 1.10
CA GLY A 276 18.15 -2.53 -0.09
C GLY A 276 18.40 -1.02 0.05
N ARG A 277 18.05 -0.45 1.22
CA ARG A 277 18.28 0.97 1.52
C ARG A 277 19.75 1.36 1.58
N GLU A 278 20.61 0.46 2.05
CA GLU A 278 22.06 0.67 2.05
C GLU A 278 22.63 0.80 0.62
N ILE A 279 21.94 0.22 -0.38
CA ILE A 279 22.31 0.29 -1.80
C ILE A 279 21.68 1.51 -2.48
N TYR A 280 20.35 1.64 -2.34
CA TYR A 280 19.57 2.76 -2.89
C TYR A 280 18.42 3.11 -1.96
N ASN A 281 18.51 4.27 -1.31
CA ASN A 281 17.62 4.63 -0.20
C ASN A 281 16.26 5.19 -0.71
N LEU A 282 15.45 4.33 -1.29
CA LEU A 282 14.06 4.65 -1.65
C LEU A 282 13.13 4.47 -0.43
N PRO A 283 12.00 5.19 -0.37
CA PRO A 283 10.90 4.86 0.54
C PRO A 283 10.44 3.41 0.36
N MET A 284 10.15 2.74 1.46
CA MET A 284 9.69 1.35 1.43
C MET A 284 8.43 1.16 2.26
N TYR A 285 7.56 0.26 1.81
CA TYR A 285 6.35 -0.11 2.53
C TYR A 285 6.11 -1.61 2.48
N VAL A 286 5.20 -2.06 3.31
CA VAL A 286 4.57 -3.39 3.26
C VAL A 286 3.07 -3.23 3.20
N ASN A 287 2.38 -4.16 2.56
CA ASN A 287 0.92 -4.20 2.47
C ASN A 287 0.35 -5.37 3.26
N VAL A 288 -0.96 -5.37 3.48
CA VAL A 288 -1.63 -6.33 4.34
C VAL A 288 -2.90 -6.89 3.74
N ALA A 289 -3.03 -8.21 3.71
CA ALA A 289 -4.32 -8.87 3.61
C ALA A 289 -5.05 -8.76 4.95
N LEU A 290 -6.28 -8.20 4.93
CA LEU A 290 -7.01 -7.87 6.14
C LEU A 290 -7.49 -9.10 6.91
N ASN A 291 -7.56 -8.96 8.22
CA ASN A 291 -8.27 -9.89 9.09
C ASN A 291 -9.79 -9.70 8.93
N SER A 292 -10.44 -10.61 8.24
CA SER A 292 -11.91 -10.60 8.09
C SER A 292 -12.61 -10.69 9.44
N ARG A 293 -13.80 -10.10 9.54
CA ARG A 293 -14.62 -10.10 10.76
C ARG A 293 -14.86 -11.53 11.27
N ASP A 294 -14.86 -11.68 12.58
CA ASP A 294 -15.15 -12.93 13.31
C ASP A 294 -14.19 -14.09 13.03
N ARG A 295 -13.06 -13.84 12.35
CA ARG A 295 -11.99 -14.82 12.14
C ARG A 295 -10.92 -14.71 13.22
N LYS A 296 -10.33 -15.87 13.53
CA LYS A 296 -9.20 -16.00 14.47
C LYS A 296 -7.87 -16.13 13.70
N PRO A 297 -6.74 -15.87 14.35
CA PRO A 297 -5.43 -16.14 13.77
C PRO A 297 -5.35 -17.56 13.16
N GLY A 298 -4.76 -17.67 11.97
CA GLY A 298 -4.75 -18.86 11.14
C GLY A 298 -5.92 -18.98 10.16
N GLN A 299 -7.00 -18.21 10.36
CA GLN A 299 -8.14 -18.17 9.44
C GLN A 299 -8.09 -16.97 8.48
N TYR A 300 -7.09 -16.16 8.61
CA TYR A 300 -6.68 -15.05 7.74
C TYR A 300 -5.16 -15.01 7.71
N PRO A 301 -4.51 -14.28 6.78
CA PRO A 301 -3.06 -14.11 6.77
C PRO A 301 -2.55 -13.46 8.05
N SER A 302 -2.14 -14.29 9.02
CA SER A 302 -1.78 -13.88 10.38
C SER A 302 -0.34 -13.41 10.46
N GLY A 303 -0.08 -12.42 11.31
CA GLY A 303 1.26 -11.87 11.50
C GLY A 303 1.69 -10.83 10.47
N GLY A 304 0.88 -10.57 9.44
CA GLY A 304 1.08 -9.44 8.54
C GLY A 304 0.96 -8.09 9.26
N PRO A 305 1.13 -6.94 8.55
CA PRO A 305 1.05 -5.61 9.14
C PRO A 305 -0.40 -5.19 9.46
N LEU A 306 -1.10 -6.04 10.20
CA LEU A 306 -2.47 -5.80 10.68
C LEU A 306 -2.52 -4.62 11.65
N ALA A 307 -3.61 -3.86 11.60
CA ALA A 307 -3.74 -2.61 12.38
C ALA A 307 -3.50 -2.79 13.89
N HIS A 308 -3.91 -3.91 14.47
CA HIS A 308 -3.69 -4.21 15.88
C HIS A 308 -2.26 -4.67 16.22
N LEU A 309 -1.44 -4.97 15.20
CA LEU A 309 -0.06 -5.42 15.32
C LEU A 309 0.96 -4.37 14.85
N ILE A 310 0.49 -3.16 14.53
CA ILE A 310 1.28 -2.07 13.96
C ILE A 310 2.54 -1.73 14.79
N ASP A 311 2.42 -1.76 16.13
CA ASP A 311 3.54 -1.51 17.03
C ASP A 311 4.67 -2.53 16.89
N LEU A 312 4.31 -3.79 16.61
CA LEU A 312 5.30 -4.87 16.41
C LEU A 312 6.05 -4.67 15.09
N TRP A 313 5.35 -4.23 14.04
CA TRP A 313 5.95 -3.90 12.75
C TRP A 313 6.87 -2.69 12.85
N HIS A 314 6.45 -1.60 13.51
CA HIS A 314 7.31 -0.43 13.75
C HIS A 314 8.56 -0.79 14.56
N CYS A 315 8.44 -1.73 15.52
CA CYS A 315 9.59 -2.20 16.30
C CYS A 315 10.50 -3.14 15.51
N GLY A 316 9.91 -4.11 14.78
CA GLY A 316 10.63 -5.18 14.10
C GLY A 316 11.20 -4.77 12.74
N ALA A 317 10.55 -3.82 12.06
CA ALA A 317 10.92 -3.36 10.71
C ALA A 317 11.05 -1.83 10.62
N PRO A 318 11.96 -1.20 11.36
CA PRO A 318 12.13 0.26 11.37
C PRO A 318 12.60 0.84 10.03
N SER A 319 13.06 0.02 9.08
CA SER A 319 13.39 0.44 7.72
C SER A 319 12.16 0.50 6.79
N ILE A 320 10.98 0.13 7.26
CA ILE A 320 9.71 0.29 6.55
C ILE A 320 9.08 1.62 6.98
N ASP A 321 8.77 2.47 6.02
CA ASP A 321 8.22 3.81 6.27
C ASP A 321 6.70 3.80 6.47
N VAL A 322 5.99 2.88 5.78
CA VAL A 322 4.53 2.85 5.73
C VAL A 322 4.00 1.43 5.75
N LEU A 323 2.96 1.21 6.53
CA LEU A 323 2.16 -0.01 6.50
C LEU A 323 0.89 0.30 5.70
N GLY A 324 0.82 -0.21 4.45
CA GLY A 324 -0.28 -0.01 3.53
C GLY A 324 -1.46 -0.94 3.82
N VAL A 325 -2.66 -0.55 3.38
CA VAL A 325 -3.88 -1.33 3.61
C VAL A 325 -4.53 -1.76 2.30
N ASP A 326 -4.75 -3.07 2.13
CA ASP A 326 -5.42 -3.65 0.97
C ASP A 326 -6.88 -3.90 1.31
N ILE A 327 -7.80 -3.22 0.60
CA ILE A 327 -9.19 -3.13 1.04
C ILE A 327 -10.10 -3.93 0.11
N TYR A 328 -10.45 -5.13 0.53
CA TYR A 328 -11.44 -5.99 -0.13
C TYR A 328 -12.72 -6.17 0.69
N ASP A 329 -12.68 -5.82 1.97
CA ASP A 329 -13.78 -5.92 2.90
C ASP A 329 -14.66 -4.67 2.90
N LYS A 330 -15.92 -4.85 3.35
CA LYS A 330 -16.83 -3.72 3.58
C LYS A 330 -16.35 -2.84 4.73
N GLY A 331 -16.78 -1.57 4.74
CA GLY A 331 -16.50 -0.64 5.83
C GLY A 331 -15.25 0.18 5.61
N ILE A 332 -15.06 0.71 4.39
CA ILE A 332 -13.93 1.54 3.97
C ILE A 332 -13.55 2.60 5.00
N LYS A 333 -14.51 3.37 5.54
CA LYS A 333 -14.23 4.42 6.55
C LYS A 333 -13.50 3.87 7.77
N SER A 334 -13.92 2.71 8.25
CA SER A 334 -13.29 2.05 9.40
C SER A 334 -11.88 1.56 9.09
N TRP A 335 -11.65 1.00 7.89
CA TRP A 335 -10.33 0.52 7.49
C TRP A 335 -9.36 1.66 7.30
N LEU A 336 -9.74 2.73 6.60
CA LEU A 336 -8.89 3.91 6.44
C LEU A 336 -8.52 4.52 7.80
N ALA A 337 -9.48 4.67 8.72
CA ALA A 337 -9.23 5.19 10.05
C ALA A 337 -8.28 4.31 10.89
N LYS A 338 -8.33 2.97 10.72
CA LYS A 338 -7.44 2.04 11.44
C LYS A 338 -5.98 2.14 10.98
N TYR A 339 -5.74 2.50 9.72
CA TYR A 339 -4.38 2.62 9.18
C TYR A 339 -3.85 4.04 9.13
N HIS A 340 -4.72 5.04 9.22
CA HIS A 340 -4.34 6.44 9.41
C HIS A 340 -4.05 6.69 10.90
N GLN A 341 -2.83 6.40 11.32
CA GLN A 341 -2.40 6.44 12.72
C GLN A 341 -1.15 7.31 12.90
N PRO A 342 -0.85 7.78 14.12
CA PRO A 342 0.43 8.38 14.42
C PRO A 342 1.60 7.49 13.96
N ASN A 343 2.54 8.07 13.23
CA ASN A 343 3.69 7.40 12.61
C ASN A 343 3.34 6.40 11.49
N ASN A 344 2.09 6.39 11.00
CA ASN A 344 1.70 5.63 9.82
C ASN A 344 0.79 6.47 8.92
N PRO A 345 1.35 7.26 7.99
CA PRO A 345 0.55 7.99 7.02
C PRO A 345 -0.26 7.02 6.15
N LEU A 346 -1.49 7.43 5.81
CA LEU A 346 -2.37 6.56 5.05
C LEU A 346 -1.89 6.36 3.62
N PHE A 347 -1.70 5.10 3.25
CA PHE A 347 -1.50 4.63 1.89
C PHE A 347 -2.43 3.46 1.60
N VAL A 348 -3.17 3.54 0.49
CA VAL A 348 -4.04 2.46 -0.02
C VAL A 348 -3.40 1.93 -1.29
N PRO A 349 -2.43 0.99 -1.17
CA PRO A 349 -1.75 0.43 -2.34
C PRO A 349 -2.66 -0.49 -3.14
N GLU A 350 -3.65 -1.11 -2.48
CA GLU A 350 -4.55 -2.06 -3.12
C GLU A 350 -5.98 -1.90 -2.61
N ILE A 351 -6.95 -1.85 -3.51
CA ILE A 351 -8.38 -1.89 -3.20
C ILE A 351 -9.12 -2.57 -4.36
N ARG A 352 -10.22 -3.26 -4.04
CA ARG A 352 -11.08 -3.89 -5.04
C ARG A 352 -11.55 -2.86 -6.06
N LEU A 353 -11.30 -3.11 -7.35
CA LEU A 353 -11.66 -2.21 -8.45
C LEU A 353 -13.17 -2.14 -8.67
N GLU A 354 -13.76 -1.00 -8.38
CA GLU A 354 -15.20 -0.73 -8.53
C GLU A 354 -15.44 0.76 -8.87
N ASP A 355 -16.60 1.08 -9.45
CA ASP A 355 -16.96 2.48 -9.79
C ASP A 355 -17.00 3.41 -8.55
N LYS A 356 -17.35 2.85 -7.39
CA LYS A 356 -17.38 3.59 -6.11
C LYS A 356 -16.00 4.05 -5.63
N ASP A 357 -14.90 3.50 -6.18
CA ASP A 357 -13.55 3.93 -5.84
C ASP A 357 -13.29 5.39 -6.20
N ALA A 358 -14.08 5.96 -7.12
CA ALA A 358 -14.10 7.39 -7.39
C ALA A 358 -14.37 8.22 -6.11
N MET A 359 -15.39 7.81 -5.34
CA MET A 359 -15.75 8.48 -4.09
C MET A 359 -14.77 8.15 -2.97
N TYR A 360 -14.26 6.91 -2.94
CA TYR A 360 -13.29 6.46 -1.94
C TYR A 360 -11.95 7.18 -2.08
N ALA A 361 -11.48 7.39 -3.31
CA ALA A 361 -10.28 8.18 -3.56
C ALA A 361 -10.44 9.63 -3.06
N LEU A 362 -11.54 10.30 -3.41
CA LEU A 362 -11.83 11.66 -2.95
C LEU A 362 -11.88 11.74 -1.42
N TYR A 363 -12.48 10.75 -0.75
CA TYR A 363 -12.54 10.68 0.70
C TYR A 363 -11.17 10.39 1.32
N ALA A 364 -10.41 9.46 0.76
CA ALA A 364 -9.07 9.12 1.27
C ALA A 364 -8.12 10.32 1.19
N PHE A 365 -8.07 11.03 0.07
CA PHE A 365 -7.24 12.23 -0.07
C PHE A 365 -7.77 13.41 0.74
N GLY A 366 -9.10 13.64 0.75
CA GLY A 366 -9.70 14.81 1.37
C GLY A 366 -9.78 14.74 2.89
N HIS A 367 -10.23 13.60 3.45
CA HIS A 367 -10.42 13.44 4.90
C HIS A 367 -9.17 12.94 5.60
N HIS A 368 -8.48 11.96 5.01
CA HIS A 368 -7.32 11.33 5.64
C HIS A 368 -5.98 11.90 5.17
N GLY A 369 -5.96 12.75 4.14
CA GLY A 369 -4.72 13.22 3.56
C GLY A 369 -3.83 12.05 3.07
N ALA A 370 -4.44 11.04 2.44
CA ALA A 370 -3.73 9.86 1.97
C ALA A 370 -2.55 10.23 1.06
N MET A 371 -1.48 9.46 1.12
CA MET A 371 -0.33 9.61 0.23
C MET A 371 -0.66 9.11 -1.19
N GLY A 372 -1.49 8.06 -1.26
CA GLY A 372 -1.86 7.42 -2.51
C GLY A 372 -3.08 6.53 -2.37
N PHE A 373 -3.71 6.28 -3.52
CA PHE A 373 -4.89 5.42 -3.64
C PHE A 373 -4.82 4.67 -4.98
N CYS A 374 -4.80 3.33 -4.94
CA CYS A 374 -4.45 2.48 -6.08
C CYS A 374 -5.36 1.26 -6.17
N PRO A 375 -6.44 1.29 -6.97
CA PRO A 375 -7.26 0.11 -7.25
C PRO A 375 -6.47 -0.99 -7.96
N PHE A 376 -6.75 -2.26 -7.58
CA PHE A 376 -6.09 -3.45 -8.11
C PHE A 376 -6.60 -3.83 -9.49
N SER A 377 -5.71 -4.34 -10.34
CA SER A 377 -6.01 -4.68 -11.75
C SER A 377 -6.56 -3.49 -12.53
N ILE A 378 -6.02 -2.32 -12.29
CA ILE A 378 -6.47 -1.04 -12.86
C ILE A 378 -6.48 -1.02 -14.38
N GLU A 379 -5.62 -1.79 -15.04
CA GLU A 379 -5.56 -1.94 -16.50
C GLU A 379 -6.86 -2.47 -17.11
N ASN A 380 -7.71 -3.10 -16.31
CA ASN A 380 -9.00 -3.63 -16.75
C ASN A 380 -10.14 -2.61 -16.63
N TYR A 381 -9.90 -1.44 -16.02
CA TYR A 381 -10.95 -0.44 -15.84
C TYR A 381 -11.19 0.35 -17.14
N PRO A 382 -12.45 0.49 -17.59
CA PRO A 382 -12.75 1.17 -18.83
C PRO A 382 -12.56 2.69 -18.74
N LEU A 383 -12.06 3.31 -19.79
CA LEU A 383 -11.93 4.78 -19.88
C LEU A 383 -13.28 5.49 -19.91
N THR A 384 -14.27 4.83 -20.49
CA THR A 384 -15.61 5.38 -20.70
C THR A 384 -16.66 4.33 -20.39
N THR A 385 -17.77 4.79 -19.85
CA THR A 385 -19.00 3.97 -19.71
C THR A 385 -20.06 4.48 -20.67
N THR A 386 -20.89 3.56 -21.14
CA THR A 386 -22.11 3.90 -21.90
C THR A 386 -23.23 4.08 -20.88
N SER A 387 -23.71 5.30 -20.69
CA SER A 387 -24.94 5.51 -19.95
C SER A 387 -26.07 4.93 -20.77
N ASN A 388 -26.77 3.92 -20.25
CA ASN A 388 -28.03 3.47 -20.86
C ASN A 388 -29.05 4.57 -20.69
N ALA A 389 -29.51 5.16 -21.79
CA ALA A 389 -30.60 6.14 -21.81
C ALA A 389 -31.91 5.62 -21.14
N ASN A 390 -31.96 4.33 -20.81
CA ASN A 390 -33.10 3.70 -20.15
C ASN A 390 -33.25 4.07 -18.68
N ASP A 391 -32.19 4.48 -18.00
CA ASP A 391 -32.28 4.88 -16.58
C ASP A 391 -33.00 6.23 -16.41
N TRP A 392 -32.95 7.08 -17.44
CA TRP A 392 -33.66 8.37 -17.45
C TRP A 392 -35.09 8.27 -18.02
N LYS A 393 -35.41 7.22 -18.81
CA LYS A 393 -36.76 6.96 -19.33
C LYS A 393 -37.77 6.56 -18.26
N GLN A 394 -37.34 6.20 -17.07
CA GLN A 394 -38.24 5.95 -15.94
C GLN A 394 -38.65 7.21 -15.18
N MET A 395 -38.00 8.34 -15.44
CA MET A 395 -38.49 9.65 -15.02
C MET A 395 -39.59 10.09 -15.99
N ASP A 396 -40.82 10.18 -15.50
CA ASP A 396 -41.93 10.73 -16.27
C ASP A 396 -41.75 12.28 -16.38
N LEU A 397 -40.82 12.67 -17.23
CA LEU A 397 -40.56 14.06 -17.61
C LEU A 397 -41.23 14.41 -18.96
N SER A 398 -42.30 13.71 -19.30
CA SER A 398 -42.95 13.67 -20.62
C SER A 398 -43.54 14.98 -21.13
N GLN A 399 -43.38 16.08 -20.43
CA GLN A 399 -44.01 17.36 -20.83
C GLN A 399 -43.02 18.49 -21.19
N ASP A 400 -41.71 18.23 -21.18
CA ASP A 400 -40.77 19.28 -21.54
C ASP A 400 -39.72 18.77 -22.56
N ASP A 401 -39.95 19.11 -23.83
CA ASP A 401 -39.08 18.73 -24.95
C ASP A 401 -37.62 19.25 -24.83
N GLN A 402 -37.39 20.22 -23.92
CA GLN A 402 -36.05 20.77 -23.68
C GLN A 402 -35.19 19.81 -22.84
N LEU A 403 -35.78 18.92 -22.04
CA LEU A 403 -35.03 17.91 -21.27
C LEU A 403 -34.63 16.72 -22.12
N ASN A 404 -35.21 16.48 -23.29
CA ASN A 404 -34.78 15.44 -24.23
C ASN A 404 -33.37 15.67 -24.81
N ALA A 405 -32.86 16.90 -24.74
CA ALA A 405 -31.48 17.20 -25.13
C ALA A 405 -30.42 16.59 -24.19
N PHE A 406 -30.80 16.24 -22.94
CA PHE A 406 -29.92 15.58 -21.97
C PHE A 406 -30.01 14.05 -22.02
N SER A 407 -30.96 13.49 -22.78
CA SER A 407 -31.14 12.04 -22.95
C SER A 407 -30.33 11.45 -24.11
N ALA A 408 -29.40 12.19 -24.68
CA ALA A 408 -28.49 11.64 -25.66
C ALA A 408 -27.69 10.52 -25.02
N VAL A 409 -27.77 9.30 -25.60
CA VAL A 409 -26.86 8.19 -25.30
C VAL A 409 -25.44 8.71 -25.53
N GLY A 410 -24.80 9.16 -24.44
CA GLY A 410 -23.47 9.71 -24.48
C GLY A 410 -22.49 8.73 -23.85
N THR A 411 -21.36 8.55 -24.48
CA THR A 411 -20.22 7.93 -23.83
C THR A 411 -19.69 8.94 -22.82
N SER A 412 -19.85 8.67 -21.54
CA SER A 412 -19.28 9.46 -20.45
C SER A 412 -17.95 8.84 -19.97
N ARG A 413 -17.10 9.65 -19.35
CA ARG A 413 -15.93 9.11 -18.65
C ARG A 413 -16.39 8.21 -17.53
N SER A 414 -15.67 7.10 -17.33
CA SER A 414 -15.91 6.23 -16.18
C SER A 414 -15.70 6.99 -14.87
N PRO A 415 -16.44 6.68 -13.80
CA PRO A 415 -16.41 7.45 -12.55
C PRO A 415 -15.01 7.66 -11.96
N LEU A 416 -14.20 6.61 -11.90
CA LEU A 416 -12.84 6.69 -11.39
C LEU A 416 -11.94 7.58 -12.27
N VAL A 417 -12.07 7.48 -13.60
CA VAL A 417 -11.33 8.34 -14.55
C VAL A 417 -11.67 9.81 -14.32
N ALA A 418 -12.96 10.13 -14.14
CA ALA A 418 -13.40 11.48 -13.85
C ALA A 418 -12.84 12.00 -12.51
N ALA A 419 -12.89 11.17 -11.47
CA ALA A 419 -12.33 11.49 -10.14
C ALA A 419 -10.82 11.71 -10.19
N TYR A 420 -10.09 10.86 -10.90
CA TYR A 420 -8.63 10.98 -11.03
C TYR A 420 -8.22 12.24 -11.80
N GLN A 421 -8.93 12.59 -12.86
CA GLN A 421 -8.69 13.85 -13.57
C GLN A 421 -8.99 15.07 -12.70
N LEU A 422 -10.02 15.02 -11.86
CA LEU A 422 -10.30 16.06 -10.87
C LEU A 422 -9.18 16.16 -9.83
N LEU A 423 -8.75 15.04 -9.26
CA LEU A 423 -7.64 14.97 -8.29
C LEU A 423 -6.34 15.52 -8.88
N ARG A 424 -6.04 15.20 -10.15
CA ARG A 424 -4.86 15.74 -10.85
C ARG A 424 -4.91 17.28 -10.98
N GLN A 425 -6.08 17.83 -11.25
CA GLN A 425 -6.25 19.29 -11.32
C GLN A 425 -6.18 19.95 -9.95
N ALA A 426 -6.72 19.29 -8.92
CA ALA A 426 -6.74 19.76 -7.54
C ALA A 426 -5.43 19.46 -6.76
N GLU A 427 -4.51 18.67 -7.31
CA GLU A 427 -3.29 18.22 -6.63
C GLU A 427 -2.51 19.35 -5.94
N PRO A 428 -2.26 20.52 -6.55
CA PRO A 428 -1.54 21.60 -5.88
C PRO A 428 -2.25 22.09 -4.62
N LEU A 429 -3.58 22.19 -4.65
CA LEU A 429 -4.40 22.63 -3.53
C LEU A 429 -4.42 21.55 -2.43
N ILE A 430 -4.57 20.28 -2.79
CA ILE A 430 -4.56 19.16 -1.85
C ILE A 430 -3.21 19.12 -1.14
N LEU A 431 -2.09 19.19 -1.86
CA LEU A 431 -0.74 19.19 -1.30
C LEU A 431 -0.47 20.38 -0.38
N GLU A 432 -1.08 21.54 -0.66
CA GLU A 432 -0.99 22.70 0.22
C GLU A 432 -1.75 22.49 1.54
N ARG A 433 -2.97 21.90 1.47
CA ARG A 433 -3.90 21.80 2.59
C ARG A 433 -3.86 20.46 3.33
N GLN A 434 -3.23 19.44 2.75
CA GLN A 434 -3.11 18.11 3.33
C GLN A 434 -2.56 18.16 4.76
N GLY A 435 -3.22 17.47 5.70
CA GLY A 435 -2.87 17.45 7.12
C GLY A 435 -3.24 18.73 7.88
N THR A 436 -4.04 19.65 7.28
CA THR A 436 -4.52 20.86 7.94
C THR A 436 -6.04 20.77 8.18
N LYS A 437 -6.54 21.60 9.09
CA LYS A 437 -7.99 21.74 9.34
C LYS A 437 -8.77 22.45 8.21
N ASP A 438 -8.07 22.94 7.18
CA ASP A 438 -8.66 23.66 6.05
C ASP A 438 -9.01 22.72 4.89
N MET A 439 -8.83 21.41 5.07
CA MET A 439 -9.24 20.39 4.11
C MET A 439 -9.94 19.25 4.85
N ASP A 440 -11.13 18.90 4.38
CA ASP A 440 -11.89 17.75 4.88
C ASP A 440 -12.78 17.19 3.76
N ALA A 441 -13.27 15.98 3.94
CA ALA A 441 -14.22 15.33 3.07
C ALA A 441 -15.17 14.44 3.87
N VAL A 442 -16.37 14.24 3.35
CA VAL A 442 -17.32 13.28 3.90
C VAL A 442 -17.65 12.22 2.86
N LEU A 443 -17.85 11.01 3.33
CA LEU A 443 -18.36 9.90 2.55
C LEU A 443 -19.67 9.42 3.16
N LEU A 444 -20.76 9.60 2.41
CA LEU A 444 -22.07 9.06 2.80
C LEU A 444 -22.14 7.58 2.40
N ASP A 445 -22.52 6.72 3.33
CA ASP A 445 -22.91 5.34 3.07
C ASP A 445 -24.42 5.22 2.93
N ASN A 446 -24.91 4.04 2.54
CA ASN A 446 -26.33 3.81 2.31
C ASN A 446 -27.22 3.93 3.56
N GLU A 447 -26.63 3.88 4.76
CA GLU A 447 -27.34 3.99 6.03
C GLU A 447 -27.37 5.44 6.54
N GLN A 448 -26.47 6.27 6.04
CA GLN A 448 -26.32 7.67 6.46
C GLN A 448 -27.01 8.60 5.46
N ARG A 449 -28.11 9.22 5.87
CA ARG A 449 -28.89 10.11 4.99
C ARG A 449 -28.20 11.41 4.69
N GLU A 450 -27.46 11.95 5.66
CA GLU A 450 -26.75 13.22 5.52
C GLU A 450 -25.47 13.25 6.36
N ALA A 451 -24.58 14.15 6.00
CA ALA A 451 -23.41 14.52 6.78
C ALA A 451 -23.21 16.02 6.75
N GLU A 452 -22.49 16.53 7.75
CA GLU A 452 -22.22 17.95 7.89
C GLU A 452 -20.72 18.20 7.95
N ILE A 453 -20.30 19.24 7.22
CA ILE A 453 -18.96 19.84 7.36
C ILE A 453 -19.15 21.27 7.85
N VAL A 454 -18.38 21.63 8.88
CA VAL A 454 -18.29 23.01 9.35
C VAL A 454 -16.86 23.51 9.09
N THR A 455 -16.74 24.53 8.23
CA THR A 455 -15.42 25.13 7.93
C THR A 455 -14.88 25.94 9.10
N ALA A 456 -13.58 26.23 9.07
CA ALA A 456 -12.93 27.08 10.08
C ALA A 456 -13.57 28.47 10.19
N ASP A 457 -14.11 28.99 9.08
CA ASP A 457 -14.80 30.29 9.02
C ASP A 457 -16.29 30.22 9.44
N GLY A 458 -16.75 29.04 9.89
CA GLY A 458 -18.09 28.83 10.41
C GLY A 458 -19.17 28.54 9.37
N PHE A 459 -18.81 28.36 8.09
CA PHE A 459 -19.77 27.89 7.09
C PHE A 459 -20.14 26.45 7.36
N ARG A 460 -21.43 26.13 7.25
CA ARG A 460 -22.00 24.82 7.46
C ARG A 460 -22.50 24.26 6.14
N PHE A 461 -21.96 23.12 5.74
CA PHE A 461 -22.38 22.40 4.52
C PHE A 461 -23.09 21.12 4.95
N THR A 462 -24.35 20.96 4.58
CA THR A 462 -25.09 19.71 4.72
C THR A 462 -25.05 18.97 3.40
N ILE A 463 -24.46 17.77 3.39
CA ILE A 463 -24.31 16.91 2.22
C ILE A 463 -25.34 15.80 2.33
N ARG A 464 -26.13 15.59 1.27
CA ARG A 464 -27.21 14.60 1.24
C ARG A 464 -27.15 13.78 -0.03
N HIS A 465 -27.69 12.56 0.01
CA HIS A 465 -27.90 11.78 -1.21
C HIS A 465 -28.93 12.44 -2.12
N SER A 466 -28.75 12.32 -3.44
CA SER A 466 -29.68 12.87 -4.45
C SER A 466 -31.08 12.31 -4.30
N TYR A 467 -31.23 11.02 -3.97
CA TYR A 467 -32.55 10.41 -3.77
C TYR A 467 -33.34 11.05 -2.61
N SER A 468 -32.68 11.63 -1.62
CA SER A 468 -33.34 12.33 -0.51
C SER A 468 -33.93 13.67 -0.94
N LEU A 469 -33.59 14.16 -2.13
CA LEU A 469 -34.17 15.37 -2.74
C LEU A 469 -35.48 15.09 -3.47
N GLY A 470 -35.90 13.81 -3.57
CA GLY A 470 -37.14 13.44 -4.23
C GLY A 470 -37.12 13.49 -5.76
N TRP A 471 -35.97 13.64 -6.37
CA TRP A 471 -35.77 13.79 -7.82
C TRP A 471 -35.48 12.48 -8.55
N GLU A 472 -35.25 11.38 -7.84
CA GLU A 472 -34.93 10.12 -8.46
C GLU A 472 -36.16 9.21 -8.60
N PRO A 473 -36.24 8.39 -9.68
CA PRO A 473 -37.28 7.38 -9.82
C PRO A 473 -37.18 6.38 -8.68
N GLY A 474 -38.26 6.19 -7.95
CA GLY A 474 -38.33 5.30 -6.79
C GLY A 474 -38.15 5.98 -5.43
N ALA A 475 -37.86 7.28 -5.39
CA ALA A 475 -37.83 8.10 -4.17
C ALA A 475 -39.20 8.30 -3.52
N LYS A 476 -40.23 7.56 -3.99
CA LYS A 476 -41.57 7.57 -3.39
C LYS A 476 -41.49 7.05 -1.95
N GLY A 477 -41.63 7.97 -1.00
CA GLY A 477 -41.63 7.68 0.43
C GLY A 477 -40.38 8.20 1.18
N ALA A 478 -39.48 8.92 0.56
CA ALA A 478 -38.50 9.71 1.31
C ALA A 478 -39.27 10.84 2.04
N GLU A 479 -39.66 10.55 3.27
CA GLU A 479 -40.15 11.61 4.15
C GLU A 479 -39.04 12.60 4.40
N TRP A 480 -39.28 13.87 4.08
CA TRP A 480 -38.40 14.95 4.48
C TRP A 480 -38.40 15.01 6.01
N PRO A 481 -37.27 15.10 6.68
CA PRO A 481 -37.27 15.42 8.09
C PRO A 481 -37.92 16.81 8.26
N GLU A 482 -38.92 16.88 9.16
CA GLU A 482 -39.55 18.14 9.56
C GLU A 482 -38.55 19.11 10.19
#